data_706965c523165c0e77b82df99d16c175
#
_entry.id   706965c523165c0e77b82df99d16c175
#
_cell.length_a   1.000
_cell.length_b   1.000
_cell.length_c   1.000
_cell.angle_alpha   90.00
_cell.angle_beta   90.00
_cell.angle_gamma   90.00
#
_symmetry.space_group_name_H-M   'P 1'
#
loop_
_entity.id
_entity.type
_entity.pdbx_description
1 polymer ?
#
loop_
_entity_poly.entity_id
_entity_poly.type
_entity_poly.pdbx_seq_one_letter_code
_entity_poly.pdbx_strand_id
1 'polypeptide(L)'
;EMTSSLVGSEMCIRDSLQADGNYNWNKQQGQRNFLRLAKERGVNKFLAFLNSPPVYFTQNGLATNTGRGGTLNLKEEHYKNFARFLANVIKGVEKHDGIKFNYLCPFNEPDGHWNWIGPKQEGTPATNREIARAIRLISKEFVNNQIDTQILVNESSDYRCMFDTHMTNWERGYQIQSFFNPDSTATYLGDTPNVPRLMVGHSYWTNTPLNNLHDIRCQLKDTLDKYKVNFWQTETCIMGNDEEIGGGGGYDFTMKTALYVARIIHHDIVYAGARSWQWWRSIGGDYKDGLIREYSDPTFLNGEVKDSKLMWALGNYSRFIRPGAVRKAIIAKDNQGKIIPEGDTDVTGLMCSAYQNTDGKEVFVMINYAAEDKEFTFYQRNGIIKNWKIYRTSDKDGENLLPVGSIKNHEKVVIPARSIITLVTQ
;
A
#
# COMPACT_ATOMS: atom_id res chain seq x y z
N GLU A 1 -3.51 -6.55 -6.06
CA GLU A 1 -2.50 -7.41 -5.39
C GLU A 1 -2.30 -6.92 -3.98
N MET A 2 -2.50 -7.79 -3.00
CA MET A 2 -2.20 -7.47 -1.62
C MET A 2 -0.81 -8.02 -1.32
N THR A 3 0.15 -7.13 -1.32
CA THR A 3 1.51 -7.45 -0.91
C THR A 3 1.80 -6.69 0.38
N SER A 4 2.35 -7.36 1.37
CA SER A 4 3.04 -6.63 2.44
C SER A 4 4.25 -5.97 1.79
N SER A 5 4.42 -4.67 2.00
CA SER A 5 5.66 -4.00 1.65
C SER A 5 6.78 -4.64 2.46
N LEU A 6 7.66 -5.39 1.79
CA LEU A 6 8.89 -5.93 2.39
C LEU A 6 9.95 -4.85 2.57
N VAL A 7 9.55 -3.59 2.52
CA VAL A 7 10.49 -2.50 2.50
C VAL A 7 10.61 -1.94 3.90
N GLY A 8 11.76 -2.19 4.51
CA GLY A 8 12.28 -1.31 5.53
C GLY A 8 12.50 0.08 4.92
N SER A 9 12.43 1.10 5.73
CA SER A 9 12.37 2.54 5.44
C SER A 9 13.40 3.10 4.46
N GLU A 10 14.27 2.32 3.88
CA GLU A 10 15.44 2.84 3.22
C GLU A 10 15.83 2.01 2.01
N MET A 11 15.01 2.07 0.95
CA MET A 11 15.52 1.63 -0.35
C MET A 11 16.50 2.66 -0.90
N CYS A 12 17.61 2.84 -0.20
CA CYS A 12 18.70 3.69 -0.66
C CYS A 12 19.53 2.99 -1.75
N ILE A 13 18.89 2.49 -2.81
CA ILE A 13 19.59 2.10 -4.03
C ILE A 13 20.43 3.29 -4.55
N ARG A 14 20.09 4.51 -4.16
CA ARG A 14 20.88 5.72 -4.39
C ARG A 14 22.34 5.62 -3.89
N ASP A 15 22.59 4.86 -2.80
CA ASP A 15 23.93 4.71 -2.25
C ASP A 15 24.85 3.84 -3.12
N SER A 16 24.27 3.15 -4.11
CA SER A 16 25.08 2.47 -5.12
C SER A 16 25.88 3.45 -5.96
N LEU A 17 25.35 4.64 -6.26
CA LEU A 17 26.06 5.70 -6.97
C LEU A 17 27.11 6.32 -6.05
N GLN A 18 28.36 6.39 -6.54
CA GLN A 18 29.48 6.99 -5.82
C GLN A 18 29.78 8.40 -6.36
N ALA A 19 30.59 9.16 -5.62
CA ALA A 19 30.98 10.54 -6.00
C ALA A 19 31.68 10.62 -7.36
N ASP A 20 32.38 9.58 -7.77
CA ASP A 20 33.09 9.47 -9.04
C ASP A 20 32.18 9.07 -10.23
N GLY A 21 30.88 8.87 -9.97
CA GLY A 21 29.89 8.44 -10.96
C GLY A 21 29.83 6.94 -11.20
N ASN A 22 30.66 6.14 -10.55
CA ASN A 22 30.61 4.69 -10.59
C ASN A 22 29.54 4.12 -9.66
N TYR A 23 29.17 2.86 -9.85
CA TYR A 23 28.18 2.16 -9.03
C TYR A 23 28.83 1.07 -8.19
N ASN A 24 28.66 1.12 -6.87
CA ASN A 24 29.09 0.08 -5.94
C ASN A 24 27.93 -0.87 -5.63
N TRP A 25 27.88 -1.99 -6.33
CA TRP A 25 26.84 -3.01 -6.17
C TRP A 25 27.01 -3.88 -4.92
N ASN A 26 28.02 -3.63 -4.09
CA ASN A 26 28.14 -4.26 -2.77
C ASN A 26 27.36 -3.51 -1.68
N LYS A 27 26.78 -2.38 -1.98
CA LYS A 27 25.87 -1.63 -1.10
C LYS A 27 24.50 -2.28 -1.02
N GLN A 28 23.77 -1.99 0.07
CA GLN A 28 22.38 -2.41 0.29
C GLN A 28 22.14 -3.92 0.23
N GLN A 29 23.07 -4.71 0.72
CA GLN A 29 22.99 -6.19 0.67
C GLN A 29 21.78 -6.74 1.41
N GLY A 30 21.36 -6.12 2.54
CA GLY A 30 20.18 -6.53 3.30
C GLY A 30 18.91 -6.49 2.45
N GLN A 31 18.62 -5.34 1.84
CA GLN A 31 17.44 -5.18 1.00
C GLN A 31 17.48 -6.08 -0.24
N ARG A 32 18.64 -6.17 -0.89
CA ARG A 32 18.83 -7.04 -2.04
C ARG A 32 18.63 -8.53 -1.70
N ASN A 33 19.04 -8.95 -0.49
CA ASN A 33 18.75 -10.28 0.03
C ASN A 33 17.24 -10.50 0.18
N PHE A 34 16.52 -9.54 0.77
CA PHE A 34 15.07 -9.64 0.88
C PHE A 34 14.37 -9.77 -0.48
N LEU A 35 14.80 -9.01 -1.49
CA LEU A 35 14.25 -9.13 -2.85
C LEU A 35 14.48 -10.52 -3.45
N ARG A 36 15.69 -11.08 -3.31
CA ARG A 36 16.01 -12.43 -3.77
C ARG A 36 15.16 -13.49 -3.06
N LEU A 37 15.10 -13.42 -1.71
CA LEU A 37 14.31 -14.34 -0.90
C LEU A 37 12.80 -14.24 -1.20
N ALA A 38 12.30 -13.04 -1.46
CA ALA A 38 10.90 -12.84 -1.87
C ALA A 38 10.63 -13.50 -3.24
N LYS A 39 11.53 -13.31 -4.21
CA LYS A 39 11.42 -13.93 -5.53
C LYS A 39 11.44 -15.46 -5.44
N GLU A 40 12.36 -16.04 -4.66
CA GLU A 40 12.45 -17.49 -4.41
C GLU A 40 11.15 -18.06 -3.83
N ARG A 41 10.39 -17.23 -3.07
CA ARG A 41 9.09 -17.59 -2.48
C ARG A 41 7.89 -17.26 -3.39
N GLY A 42 8.14 -16.97 -4.67
CA GLY A 42 7.10 -16.77 -5.67
C GLY A 42 6.56 -15.35 -5.79
N VAL A 43 7.17 -14.36 -5.13
CA VAL A 43 6.85 -12.94 -5.40
C VAL A 43 7.32 -12.60 -6.81
N ASN A 44 6.41 -12.07 -7.63
CA ASN A 44 6.65 -11.79 -9.04
C ASN A 44 6.34 -10.34 -9.44
N LYS A 45 6.00 -9.49 -8.46
CA LYS A 45 5.78 -8.06 -8.66
C LYS A 45 6.63 -7.28 -7.67
N PHE A 46 7.51 -6.44 -8.20
CA PHE A 46 8.44 -5.63 -7.43
C PHE A 46 8.25 -4.16 -7.81
N LEU A 47 8.12 -3.33 -6.78
CA LEU A 47 8.06 -1.87 -6.87
C LEU A 47 9.32 -1.30 -6.21
N ALA A 48 10.04 -0.45 -6.93
CA ALA A 48 11.09 0.40 -6.36
C ALA A 48 10.54 1.80 -6.14
N PHE A 49 10.87 2.43 -5.01
CA PHE A 49 10.55 3.84 -4.77
C PHE A 49 11.73 4.57 -4.13
N LEU A 50 11.73 5.90 -4.21
CA LEU A 50 12.80 6.74 -3.69
C LEU A 50 12.24 7.80 -2.73
N ASN A 51 12.90 7.96 -1.59
CA ASN A 51 12.62 9.06 -0.66
C ASN A 51 13.30 10.37 -1.10
N SER A 52 14.48 10.28 -1.71
CA SER A 52 15.26 11.44 -2.15
C SER A 52 16.16 11.10 -3.34
N PRO A 53 16.48 12.07 -4.22
CA PRO A 53 17.54 11.88 -5.21
C PRO A 53 18.89 11.61 -4.54
N PRO A 54 19.87 11.02 -5.26
CA PRO A 54 21.24 10.91 -4.76
C PRO A 54 21.78 12.24 -4.26
N VAL A 55 22.45 12.24 -3.11
CA VAL A 55 22.93 13.46 -2.43
C VAL A 55 23.82 14.33 -3.34
N TYR A 56 24.54 13.72 -4.27
CA TYR A 56 25.35 14.44 -5.27
C TYR A 56 24.53 15.30 -6.23
N PHE A 57 23.24 14.97 -6.40
CA PHE A 57 22.32 15.68 -7.29
C PHE A 57 21.45 16.68 -6.54
N THR A 58 21.41 16.61 -5.20
CA THR A 58 20.55 17.48 -4.40
C THR A 58 21.13 18.89 -4.27
N GLN A 59 20.24 19.87 -4.14
CA GLN A 59 20.63 21.29 -4.06
C GLN A 59 21.36 21.61 -2.77
N ASN A 60 20.99 20.98 -1.64
CA ASN A 60 21.60 21.20 -0.33
C ASN A 60 22.68 20.15 0.04
N GLY A 61 22.96 19.19 -0.83
CA GLY A 61 23.90 18.09 -0.56
C GLY A 61 23.42 17.08 0.49
N LEU A 62 22.13 17.10 0.85
CA LEU A 62 21.52 16.22 1.86
C LEU A 62 20.38 15.40 1.23
N ALA A 63 20.07 14.30 1.89
CA ALA A 63 18.90 13.48 1.56
C ALA A 63 17.59 14.02 2.15
N THR A 64 17.66 14.96 3.06
CA THR A 64 16.52 15.70 3.61
C THR A 64 16.40 17.05 2.92
N ASN A 65 15.22 17.67 3.05
CA ASN A 65 14.98 19.00 2.48
C ASN A 65 15.34 20.15 3.45
N THR A 66 16.19 19.91 4.42
CA THR A 66 16.58 20.86 5.46
C THR A 66 17.02 22.22 4.88
N GLY A 67 16.43 23.30 5.38
CA GLY A 67 16.74 24.67 4.96
C GLY A 67 16.12 25.09 3.62
N ARG A 68 15.17 24.33 3.10
CA ARG A 68 14.54 24.59 1.79
C ARG A 68 13.01 24.68 1.93
N GLY A 69 12.37 25.22 0.87
CA GLY A 69 10.90 25.28 0.74
C GLY A 69 10.30 24.01 0.12
N GLY A 70 9.03 24.09 -0.26
CA GLY A 70 8.25 22.95 -0.80
C GLY A 70 8.54 22.58 -2.25
N THR A 71 9.79 22.64 -2.71
CA THR A 71 10.22 22.32 -4.07
C THR A 71 11.26 21.20 -4.09
N LEU A 72 11.37 20.52 -5.23
CA LEU A 72 12.23 19.36 -5.40
C LEU A 72 13.69 19.67 -5.06
N ASN A 73 14.29 18.86 -4.21
CA ASN A 73 15.70 18.96 -3.83
C ASN A 73 16.60 18.33 -4.90
N LEU A 74 16.46 18.78 -6.13
CA LEU A 74 17.25 18.33 -7.28
C LEU A 74 17.79 19.55 -8.03
N LYS A 75 19.10 19.59 -8.27
CA LYS A 75 19.74 20.66 -9.06
C LYS A 75 19.23 20.64 -10.49
N GLU A 76 19.06 21.83 -11.07
CA GLU A 76 18.53 22.01 -12.42
C GLU A 76 19.32 21.21 -13.48
N GLU A 77 20.63 21.23 -13.39
CA GLU A 77 21.52 20.51 -14.30
C GLU A 77 21.49 19.00 -14.14
N HIS A 78 20.95 18.48 -13.04
CA HIS A 78 20.95 17.05 -12.72
C HIS A 78 19.65 16.29 -13.08
N TYR A 79 18.60 16.92 -13.61
CA TYR A 79 17.38 16.22 -14.00
C TYR A 79 17.62 15.05 -14.97
N LYS A 80 18.47 15.25 -15.98
CA LYS A 80 18.85 14.17 -16.92
C LYS A 80 19.71 13.10 -16.25
N ASN A 81 20.61 13.50 -15.35
CA ASN A 81 21.44 12.57 -14.59
C ASN A 81 20.59 11.72 -13.64
N PHE A 82 19.56 12.29 -13.04
CA PHE A 82 18.60 11.57 -12.20
C PHE A 82 17.83 10.52 -13.00
N ALA A 83 17.33 10.86 -14.18
CA ALA A 83 16.69 9.89 -15.08
C ALA A 83 17.63 8.74 -15.47
N ARG A 84 18.88 9.05 -15.84
CA ARG A 84 19.91 8.05 -16.17
C ARG A 84 20.27 7.18 -14.96
N PHE A 85 20.37 7.78 -13.77
CA PHE A 85 20.59 7.06 -12.53
C PHE A 85 19.53 5.99 -12.30
N LEU A 86 18.23 6.33 -12.42
CA LEU A 86 17.13 5.40 -12.25
C LEU A 86 17.17 4.25 -13.26
N ALA A 87 17.45 4.56 -14.53
CA ALA A 87 17.62 3.53 -15.56
C ALA A 87 18.79 2.56 -15.23
N ASN A 88 19.92 3.11 -14.79
CA ASN A 88 21.08 2.31 -14.40
C ASN A 88 20.81 1.43 -13.20
N VAL A 89 20.07 1.94 -12.20
CA VAL A 89 19.69 1.18 -11.02
C VAL A 89 18.76 0.01 -11.38
N ILE A 90 17.72 0.26 -12.15
CA ILE A 90 16.79 -0.80 -12.61
C ILE A 90 17.56 -1.90 -13.35
N LYS A 91 18.40 -1.55 -14.32
CA LYS A 91 19.22 -2.52 -15.08
C LYS A 91 20.28 -3.20 -14.21
N GLY A 92 20.88 -2.45 -13.29
CA GLY A 92 21.92 -2.97 -12.41
C GLY A 92 21.40 -4.00 -11.44
N VAL A 93 20.27 -3.76 -10.78
CA VAL A 93 19.64 -4.74 -9.89
C VAL A 93 19.17 -5.98 -10.66
N GLU A 94 18.63 -5.80 -11.86
CA GLU A 94 18.27 -6.95 -12.71
C GLU A 94 19.52 -7.78 -13.06
N LYS A 95 20.61 -7.12 -13.45
CA LYS A 95 21.88 -7.80 -13.80
C LYS A 95 22.53 -8.54 -12.63
N HIS A 96 22.56 -7.91 -11.44
CA HIS A 96 23.31 -8.44 -10.29
C HIS A 96 22.49 -9.37 -9.40
N ASP A 97 21.16 -9.18 -9.32
CA ASP A 97 20.29 -9.93 -8.43
C ASP A 97 19.21 -10.73 -9.16
N GLY A 98 19.10 -10.56 -10.48
CA GLY A 98 18.04 -11.16 -11.28
C GLY A 98 16.63 -10.63 -10.95
N ILE A 99 16.52 -9.48 -10.30
CA ILE A 99 15.25 -8.87 -9.90
C ILE A 99 14.85 -7.84 -10.95
N LYS A 100 13.75 -8.12 -11.64
CA LYS A 100 13.13 -7.18 -12.56
C LYS A 100 12.06 -6.37 -11.81
N PHE A 101 12.25 -5.07 -11.69
CA PHE A 101 11.23 -4.20 -11.15
C PHE A 101 10.11 -3.99 -12.17
N ASN A 102 8.88 -4.29 -11.77
CA ASN A 102 7.69 -4.04 -12.59
C ASN A 102 7.30 -2.57 -12.54
N TYR A 103 7.57 -1.92 -11.41
CA TYR A 103 7.18 -0.55 -11.13
C TYR A 103 8.33 0.23 -10.49
N LEU A 104 8.37 1.52 -10.77
CA LEU A 104 9.25 2.50 -10.13
C LEU A 104 8.42 3.71 -9.74
N CYS A 105 8.49 4.15 -8.47
CA CYS A 105 7.98 5.44 -8.03
C CYS A 105 9.15 6.35 -7.64
N PRO A 106 9.43 7.43 -8.38
CA PRO A 106 10.59 8.27 -8.11
C PRO A 106 10.38 9.30 -7.00
N PHE A 107 9.16 9.47 -6.48
CA PHE A 107 8.80 10.49 -5.51
C PHE A 107 7.90 9.91 -4.42
N ASN A 108 8.47 9.67 -3.24
CA ASN A 108 7.72 9.33 -2.05
C ASN A 108 7.26 10.60 -1.33
N GLU A 109 5.96 10.72 -1.07
CA GLU A 109 5.31 11.79 -0.31
C GLU A 109 5.74 13.22 -0.71
N PRO A 110 5.71 13.58 -2.00
CA PRO A 110 6.19 14.89 -2.46
C PRO A 110 5.32 16.07 -2.01
N ASP A 111 4.14 15.82 -1.52
CA ASP A 111 3.21 16.78 -0.92
C ASP A 111 3.67 17.23 0.48
N GLY A 112 4.53 16.46 1.16
CA GLY A 112 5.19 16.87 2.41
C GLY A 112 6.27 17.95 2.20
N HIS A 113 6.67 18.62 3.28
CA HIS A 113 7.75 19.63 3.21
C HIS A 113 9.14 19.06 3.45
N TRP A 114 9.25 17.99 4.23
CA TRP A 114 10.49 17.28 4.56
C TRP A 114 11.62 18.16 5.11
N ASN A 115 11.27 19.25 5.79
CA ASN A 115 12.22 20.24 6.32
C ASN A 115 12.77 19.81 7.69
N TRP A 116 13.15 18.56 7.82
CA TRP A 116 13.71 18.04 9.06
C TRP A 116 15.09 18.65 9.36
N ILE A 117 15.31 19.00 10.61
CA ILE A 117 16.62 19.42 11.13
C ILE A 117 17.24 18.26 11.88
N GLY A 118 18.45 17.85 11.51
CA GLY A 118 19.17 16.72 12.08
C GLY A 118 18.93 15.38 11.38
N PRO A 119 19.48 14.26 11.88
CA PRO A 119 19.38 12.96 11.28
C PRO A 119 17.97 12.37 11.48
N LYS A 120 17.06 12.74 10.61
CA LYS A 120 15.70 12.21 10.54
C LYS A 120 15.47 11.57 9.19
N GLN A 121 14.23 11.21 8.94
CA GLN A 121 13.79 10.58 7.71
C GLN A 121 14.19 11.38 6.47
N GLU A 122 14.61 10.68 5.45
CA GLU A 122 14.88 11.24 4.13
C GLU A 122 13.58 11.60 3.43
N GLY A 123 13.65 12.63 2.58
CA GLY A 123 12.49 13.05 1.81
C GLY A 123 12.76 14.33 1.04
N THR A 124 12.01 14.51 -0.01
CA THR A 124 11.99 15.76 -0.77
C THR A 124 10.58 16.09 -1.22
N PRO A 125 10.09 17.32 -0.98
CA PRO A 125 8.88 17.78 -1.61
C PRO A 125 9.10 17.92 -3.12
N ALA A 126 8.01 18.01 -3.86
CA ALA A 126 8.07 18.39 -5.27
C ALA A 126 6.73 19.01 -5.69
N THR A 127 6.76 19.98 -6.58
CA THR A 127 5.57 20.49 -7.24
C THR A 127 5.14 19.53 -8.37
N ASN A 128 3.86 19.55 -8.71
CA ASN A 128 3.32 18.76 -9.82
C ASN A 128 4.07 19.02 -11.15
N ARG A 129 4.56 20.23 -11.35
CA ARG A 129 5.39 20.59 -12.54
C ARG A 129 6.76 19.93 -12.52
N GLU A 130 7.43 19.93 -11.37
CA GLU A 130 8.74 19.28 -11.21
C GLU A 130 8.61 17.76 -11.37
N ILE A 131 7.58 17.16 -10.78
CA ILE A 131 7.26 15.74 -10.95
C ILE A 131 7.04 15.42 -12.44
N ALA A 132 6.14 16.14 -13.12
CA ALA A 132 5.82 15.88 -14.51
C ALA A 132 7.05 16.03 -15.43
N ARG A 133 7.90 17.02 -15.17
CA ARG A 133 9.16 17.20 -15.89
C ARG A 133 10.11 16.02 -15.71
N ALA A 134 10.32 15.61 -14.47
CA ALA A 134 11.20 14.48 -14.15
C ALA A 134 10.68 13.18 -14.77
N ILE A 135 9.39 12.90 -14.63
CA ILE A 135 8.74 11.70 -15.20
C ILE A 135 8.92 11.62 -16.71
N ARG A 136 8.74 12.73 -17.44
CA ARG A 136 8.96 12.76 -18.90
C ARG A 136 10.42 12.43 -19.27
N LEU A 137 11.38 12.90 -18.49
CA LEU A 137 12.79 12.58 -18.71
C LEU A 137 13.13 11.14 -18.37
N ILE A 138 12.57 10.61 -17.28
CA ILE A 138 12.71 9.20 -16.88
C ILE A 138 12.10 8.28 -17.95
N SER A 139 10.88 8.57 -18.38
CA SER A 139 10.22 7.84 -19.46
C SER A 139 11.05 7.82 -20.74
N LYS A 140 11.57 8.98 -21.17
CA LYS A 140 12.46 9.07 -22.34
C LYS A 140 13.70 8.19 -22.18
N GLU A 141 14.32 8.21 -21.00
CA GLU A 141 15.50 7.39 -20.71
C GLU A 141 15.15 5.89 -20.72
N PHE A 142 13.98 5.51 -20.18
CA PHE A 142 13.50 4.12 -20.18
C PHE A 142 13.24 3.61 -21.60
N VAL A 143 12.57 4.41 -22.44
CA VAL A 143 12.36 4.08 -23.86
C VAL A 143 13.69 3.89 -24.59
N ASN A 144 14.63 4.81 -24.41
CA ASN A 144 15.96 4.75 -25.05
C ASN A 144 16.76 3.50 -24.62
N ASN A 145 16.55 3.03 -23.40
CA ASN A 145 17.24 1.88 -22.82
C ASN A 145 16.43 0.57 -22.89
N GLN A 146 15.26 0.57 -23.56
CA GLN A 146 14.36 -0.59 -23.68
C GLN A 146 13.95 -1.17 -22.30
N ILE A 147 13.72 -0.29 -21.33
CA ILE A 147 13.23 -0.65 -20.00
C ILE A 147 11.69 -0.60 -20.03
N ASP A 148 11.03 -1.70 -19.68
CA ASP A 148 9.57 -1.83 -19.67
C ASP A 148 8.95 -1.60 -18.28
N THR A 149 9.77 -1.27 -17.26
CA THR A 149 9.30 -0.88 -15.92
C THR A 149 8.30 0.27 -16.01
N GLN A 150 7.15 0.13 -15.37
CA GLN A 150 6.12 1.16 -15.33
C GLN A 150 6.49 2.23 -14.31
N ILE A 151 6.33 3.50 -14.66
CA ILE A 151 6.66 4.64 -13.82
C ILE A 151 5.37 5.11 -13.13
N LEU A 152 5.29 4.92 -11.82
CA LEU A 152 4.24 5.51 -10.99
C LEU A 152 4.59 6.98 -10.75
N VAL A 153 3.60 7.87 -10.80
CA VAL A 153 3.88 9.30 -10.83
C VAL A 153 4.49 9.78 -9.51
N ASN A 154 3.84 9.50 -8.41
CA ASN A 154 4.30 9.78 -7.04
C ASN A 154 3.47 8.98 -6.04
N GLU A 155 4.00 8.76 -4.86
CA GLU A 155 3.28 8.22 -3.70
C GLU A 155 2.83 9.38 -2.82
N SER A 156 1.53 9.71 -2.87
CA SER A 156 0.97 10.81 -2.06
C SER A 156 0.94 10.45 -0.58
N SER A 157 1.31 11.35 0.32
CA SER A 157 1.33 11.09 1.76
C SER A 157 -0.06 11.00 2.37
N ASP A 158 -1.05 11.61 1.73
CA ASP A 158 -2.44 11.69 2.19
C ASP A 158 -3.38 11.66 0.98
N TYR A 159 -4.41 10.84 1.03
CA TYR A 159 -5.39 10.71 -0.05
C TYR A 159 -6.01 12.03 -0.48
N ARG A 160 -6.18 12.96 0.45
CA ARG A 160 -6.81 14.27 0.18
C ARG A 160 -5.98 15.12 -0.77
N CYS A 161 -4.65 14.99 -0.77
CA CYS A 161 -3.78 15.68 -1.72
C CYS A 161 -4.00 15.23 -3.17
N MET A 162 -4.57 14.06 -3.40
CA MET A 162 -4.87 13.57 -4.73
C MET A 162 -6.05 14.30 -5.38
N PHE A 163 -7.03 14.78 -4.59
CA PHE A 163 -8.25 15.39 -5.10
C PHE A 163 -8.53 16.80 -4.56
N ASP A 164 -7.72 17.29 -3.63
CA ASP A 164 -7.82 18.62 -3.01
C ASP A 164 -6.41 19.20 -2.76
N THR A 165 -6.32 20.43 -2.29
CA THR A 165 -5.07 21.04 -1.80
C THR A 165 -4.71 20.52 -0.42
N HIS A 166 -5.70 20.21 0.41
CA HIS A 166 -5.58 19.78 1.80
C HIS A 166 -4.54 20.64 2.57
N MET A 167 -3.48 20.06 3.11
CA MET A 167 -2.40 20.79 3.80
C MET A 167 -1.29 21.31 2.86
N THR A 168 -1.52 21.31 1.56
CA THR A 168 -0.59 21.76 0.53
C THR A 168 -1.07 23.07 -0.14
N ASN A 169 -0.75 23.23 -1.41
CA ASN A 169 -1.24 24.28 -2.28
C ASN A 169 -1.55 23.72 -3.67
N TRP A 170 -2.03 24.53 -4.60
CA TRP A 170 -2.33 24.14 -5.96
C TRP A 170 -1.15 23.53 -6.72
N GLU A 171 0.06 23.83 -6.34
CA GLU A 171 1.26 23.31 -7.01
C GLU A 171 1.57 21.87 -6.63
N ARG A 172 1.03 21.36 -5.49
CA ARG A 172 1.29 20.01 -4.96
C ARG A 172 0.03 19.19 -4.67
N GLY A 173 -1.13 19.83 -4.59
CA GLY A 173 -2.45 19.18 -4.48
C GLY A 173 -3.09 18.90 -5.83
N TYR A 174 -4.35 18.43 -5.80
CA TYR A 174 -5.12 18.04 -7.00
C TYR A 174 -4.35 17.13 -7.96
N GLN A 175 -3.60 16.19 -7.42
CA GLN A 175 -2.61 15.41 -8.18
C GLN A 175 -3.25 14.60 -9.31
N ILE A 176 -4.42 13.97 -9.09
CA ILE A 176 -5.13 13.20 -10.13
C ILE A 176 -5.49 14.11 -11.30
N GLN A 177 -6.08 15.27 -11.03
CA GLN A 177 -6.42 16.25 -12.06
C GLN A 177 -5.18 16.78 -12.77
N SER A 178 -4.13 17.07 -12.01
CA SER A 178 -2.86 17.60 -12.53
C SER A 178 -2.24 16.65 -13.55
N PHE A 179 -2.17 15.36 -13.22
CA PHE A 179 -1.43 14.41 -14.04
C PHE A 179 -2.27 13.70 -15.11
N PHE A 180 -3.59 13.62 -14.94
CA PHE A 180 -4.45 12.81 -15.81
C PHE A 180 -5.61 13.55 -16.48
N ASN A 181 -5.77 14.86 -16.24
CA ASN A 181 -6.65 15.71 -17.05
C ASN A 181 -5.87 16.28 -18.24
N PRO A 182 -6.27 16.01 -19.50
CA PRO A 182 -5.59 16.56 -20.68
C PRO A 182 -5.50 18.10 -20.70
N ASP A 183 -6.45 18.80 -20.06
CA ASP A 183 -6.44 20.26 -19.97
C ASP A 183 -5.30 20.79 -19.07
N SER A 184 -4.72 19.95 -18.24
CA SER A 184 -3.54 20.27 -17.40
C SER A 184 -2.24 20.20 -18.20
N THR A 185 -2.14 20.91 -19.30
CA THR A 185 -1.09 20.74 -20.34
C THR A 185 0.34 20.73 -19.81
N ALA A 186 0.64 21.53 -18.77
CA ALA A 186 1.98 21.62 -18.18
C ALA A 186 2.38 20.35 -17.40
N THR A 187 1.39 19.64 -16.83
CA THR A 187 1.62 18.52 -15.92
C THR A 187 1.05 17.19 -16.43
N TYR A 188 0.24 17.21 -17.49
CA TYR A 188 -0.40 16.01 -18.04
C TYR A 188 0.61 14.92 -18.40
N LEU A 189 0.36 13.72 -17.93
CA LEU A 189 1.23 12.54 -18.11
C LEU A 189 0.48 11.34 -18.74
N GLY A 190 -0.82 11.47 -19.01
CA GLY A 190 -1.67 10.37 -19.44
C GLY A 190 -1.24 9.65 -20.72
N ASP A 191 -0.45 10.32 -21.59
CA ASP A 191 0.08 9.78 -22.85
C ASP A 191 1.61 9.55 -22.81
N THR A 192 2.23 9.68 -21.62
CA THR A 192 3.68 9.49 -21.46
C THR A 192 4.00 7.99 -21.47
N PRO A 193 4.91 7.49 -22.31
CA PRO A 193 5.32 6.11 -22.33
C PRO A 193 5.74 5.60 -20.94
N ASN A 194 5.49 4.34 -20.65
CA ASN A 194 5.74 3.70 -19.35
C ASN A 194 4.94 4.28 -18.16
N VAL A 195 4.11 5.30 -18.34
CA VAL A 195 3.26 5.85 -17.27
C VAL A 195 1.85 5.26 -17.37
N PRO A 196 1.45 4.36 -16.47
CA PRO A 196 0.10 3.82 -16.46
C PRO A 196 -0.91 4.86 -15.91
N ARG A 197 -2.18 4.74 -16.28
CA ARG A 197 -3.25 5.52 -15.64
C ARG A 197 -3.54 4.95 -14.25
N LEU A 198 -2.63 5.21 -13.33
CA LEU A 198 -2.61 4.68 -11.98
C LEU A 198 -2.02 5.71 -11.04
N MET A 199 -2.79 6.08 -10.02
CA MET A 199 -2.31 6.83 -8.86
C MET A 199 -2.04 5.87 -7.71
N VAL A 200 -1.05 6.21 -6.90
CA VAL A 200 -0.68 5.48 -5.71
C VAL A 200 -0.52 6.44 -4.54
N GLY A 201 -0.73 5.95 -3.32
CA GLY A 201 -0.59 6.81 -2.16
C GLY A 201 -0.94 6.13 -0.85
N HIS A 202 -0.72 6.89 0.21
CA HIS A 202 -0.74 6.47 1.59
C HIS A 202 -2.04 6.90 2.28
N SER A 203 -2.57 6.05 3.16
CA SER A 203 -3.81 6.34 3.88
C SER A 203 -3.61 7.00 5.24
N TYR A 204 -2.45 7.61 5.47
CA TYR A 204 -2.15 8.29 6.72
C TYR A 204 -3.17 9.40 7.02
N TRP A 205 -3.54 9.55 8.29
CA TRP A 205 -4.47 10.58 8.81
C TRP A 205 -5.88 10.57 8.21
N THR A 206 -6.24 9.51 7.47
CA THR A 206 -7.56 9.39 6.82
C THR A 206 -8.48 8.36 7.49
N ASN A 207 -8.06 7.79 8.63
CA ASN A 207 -8.73 6.66 9.27
C ASN A 207 -9.60 7.08 10.46
N THR A 208 -9.37 8.27 10.99
CA THR A 208 -10.10 8.85 12.14
C THR A 208 -10.43 10.32 11.89
N PRO A 209 -11.58 10.81 12.43
CA PRO A 209 -12.69 10.02 13.00
C PRO A 209 -13.34 9.08 11.98
N LEU A 210 -14.22 8.16 12.42
CA LEU A 210 -14.74 7.08 11.58
C LEU A 210 -15.45 7.53 10.28
N ASN A 211 -16.11 8.70 10.29
CA ASN A 211 -16.70 9.24 9.06
C ASN A 211 -15.64 9.58 8.00
N ASN A 212 -14.45 10.06 8.42
CA ASN A 212 -13.34 10.30 7.48
C ASN A 212 -12.91 9.01 6.76
N LEU A 213 -12.93 7.90 7.47
CA LEU A 213 -12.57 6.60 6.90
C LEU A 213 -13.39 6.27 5.64
N HIS A 214 -14.69 6.58 5.66
CA HIS A 214 -15.60 6.37 4.51
C HIS A 214 -15.54 7.54 3.52
N ASP A 215 -15.75 8.76 3.98
CA ASP A 215 -16.00 9.93 3.12
C ASP A 215 -14.80 10.29 2.25
N ILE A 216 -13.59 10.23 2.80
CA ILE A 216 -12.37 10.53 2.04
C ILE A 216 -12.17 9.51 0.92
N ARG A 217 -12.47 8.23 1.19
CA ARG A 217 -12.34 7.17 0.19
C ARG A 217 -13.36 7.27 -0.93
N CYS A 218 -14.57 7.67 -0.60
CA CYS A 218 -15.61 7.94 -1.61
C CYS A 218 -15.22 9.13 -2.50
N GLN A 219 -14.77 10.24 -1.92
CA GLN A 219 -14.32 11.42 -2.68
C GLN A 219 -13.10 11.10 -3.58
N LEU A 220 -12.16 10.32 -3.06
CA LEU A 220 -11.04 9.80 -3.85
C LEU A 220 -11.55 8.99 -5.04
N LYS A 221 -12.46 8.02 -4.78
CA LYS A 221 -13.03 7.15 -5.82
C LYS A 221 -13.75 7.93 -6.90
N ASP A 222 -14.57 8.92 -6.53
CA ASP A 222 -15.29 9.77 -7.47
C ASP A 222 -14.32 10.51 -8.40
N THR A 223 -13.21 11.02 -7.85
CA THR A 223 -12.18 11.71 -8.62
C THR A 223 -11.43 10.75 -9.55
N LEU A 224 -11.08 9.56 -9.06
CA LEU A 224 -10.45 8.51 -9.86
C LEU A 224 -11.33 8.09 -11.03
N ASP A 225 -12.62 7.89 -10.80
CA ASP A 225 -13.60 7.52 -11.84
C ASP A 225 -13.77 8.63 -12.89
N LYS A 226 -13.87 9.89 -12.44
CA LYS A 226 -13.94 11.05 -13.32
C LYS A 226 -12.81 11.10 -14.34
N TYR A 227 -11.59 10.82 -13.89
CA TYR A 227 -10.40 10.85 -14.74
C TYR A 227 -10.00 9.46 -15.28
N LYS A 228 -10.76 8.39 -15.00
CA LYS A 228 -10.50 7.00 -15.42
C LYS A 228 -9.11 6.52 -15.00
N VAL A 229 -8.76 6.77 -13.75
CA VAL A 229 -7.48 6.41 -13.15
C VAL A 229 -7.68 5.26 -12.17
N ASN A 230 -6.79 4.28 -12.18
CA ASN A 230 -6.75 3.21 -11.20
C ASN A 230 -6.06 3.69 -9.91
N PHE A 231 -6.22 2.94 -8.83
CA PHE A 231 -5.65 3.31 -7.55
C PHE A 231 -5.02 2.12 -6.82
N TRP A 232 -3.86 2.36 -6.18
CA TRP A 232 -3.25 1.49 -5.19
C TRP A 232 -3.02 2.25 -3.89
N GLN A 233 -3.35 1.61 -2.79
CA GLN A 233 -2.84 2.01 -1.49
C GLN A 233 -1.47 1.34 -1.31
N THR A 234 -0.42 2.14 -1.19
CA THR A 234 0.98 1.67 -1.24
C THR A 234 1.71 1.75 0.08
N GLU A 235 1.18 2.50 1.05
CA GLU A 235 1.78 2.56 2.38
C GLU A 235 0.76 3.00 3.42
N THR A 236 0.75 2.36 4.57
CA THR A 236 0.14 2.85 5.81
C THR A 236 0.69 2.09 7.00
N CYS A 237 0.76 2.76 8.13
CA CYS A 237 1.03 2.20 9.45
C CYS A 237 0.19 2.91 10.51
N ILE A 238 0.39 2.59 11.78
CA ILE A 238 -0.29 3.27 12.87
C ILE A 238 0.55 4.46 13.29
N MET A 239 0.10 5.64 12.91
CA MET A 239 0.70 6.90 13.33
C MET A 239 0.17 7.34 14.71
N GLY A 240 0.90 8.25 15.39
CA GLY A 240 0.50 8.76 16.69
C GLY A 240 -0.84 9.49 16.69
N ASN A 241 -1.48 9.56 17.86
CA ASN A 241 -2.71 10.30 18.12
C ASN A 241 -4.02 9.75 17.49
N ASP A 242 -4.07 8.46 17.21
CA ASP A 242 -5.34 7.81 16.87
C ASP A 242 -6.21 7.66 18.13
N GLU A 243 -7.46 8.13 18.07
CA GLU A 243 -8.38 8.11 19.21
C GLU A 243 -8.73 6.70 19.68
N GLU A 244 -8.82 5.75 18.75
CA GLU A 244 -9.24 4.38 19.05
C GLU A 244 -8.10 3.49 19.49
N ILE A 245 -6.95 3.58 18.80
CA ILE A 245 -5.85 2.64 18.97
C ILE A 245 -4.65 3.25 19.69
N GLY A 246 -4.60 4.59 19.79
CA GLY A 246 -3.46 5.34 20.28
C GLY A 246 -2.31 5.38 19.28
N GLY A 247 -1.13 5.76 19.73
CA GLY A 247 0.06 5.80 18.87
C GLY A 247 0.58 4.42 18.47
N GLY A 248 1.45 4.40 17.46
CA GLY A 248 2.08 3.16 16.93
C GLY A 248 3.14 2.54 17.84
N GLY A 249 3.59 3.25 18.91
CA GLY A 249 4.61 2.73 19.82
C GLY A 249 4.18 1.51 20.62
N GLY A 250 5.14 0.68 21.01
CA GLY A 250 4.93 -0.55 21.78
C GLY A 250 4.51 -1.73 20.88
N TYR A 251 3.96 -2.79 21.52
CA TYR A 251 3.54 -4.01 20.83
C TYR A 251 2.08 -4.31 21.12
N ASP A 252 1.39 -4.79 20.11
CA ASP A 252 0.06 -5.37 20.25
C ASP A 252 -0.01 -6.67 19.44
N PHE A 253 -0.08 -7.78 20.16
CA PHE A 253 -0.25 -9.12 19.56
C PHE A 253 -1.71 -9.56 19.50
N THR A 254 -2.65 -8.68 19.93
CA THR A 254 -4.09 -8.98 20.01
C THR A 254 -4.84 -8.61 18.75
N MET A 255 -6.11 -8.98 18.72
CA MET A 255 -7.03 -8.58 17.65
C MET A 255 -7.34 -7.08 17.62
N LYS A 256 -6.95 -6.27 18.63
CA LYS A 256 -7.26 -4.83 18.65
C LYS A 256 -6.67 -4.12 17.45
N THR A 257 -5.35 -4.17 17.28
CA THR A 257 -4.64 -3.60 16.12
C THR A 257 -5.01 -4.33 14.82
N ALA A 258 -5.13 -5.64 14.86
CA ALA A 258 -5.47 -6.45 13.71
C ALA A 258 -6.83 -6.09 13.08
N LEU A 259 -7.85 -5.89 13.90
CA LEU A 259 -9.18 -5.47 13.44
C LEU A 259 -9.18 -4.03 12.93
N TYR A 260 -8.49 -3.13 13.60
CA TYR A 260 -8.33 -1.74 13.16
C TYR A 260 -7.77 -1.69 11.73
N VAL A 261 -6.70 -2.43 11.48
CA VAL A 261 -6.07 -2.48 10.15
C VAL A 261 -6.94 -3.23 9.14
N ALA A 262 -7.60 -4.33 9.54
CA ALA A 262 -8.53 -5.04 8.66
C ALA A 262 -9.68 -4.14 8.18
N ARG A 263 -10.18 -3.24 9.06
CA ARG A 263 -11.17 -2.23 8.71
C ARG A 263 -10.64 -1.22 7.68
N ILE A 264 -9.38 -0.79 7.80
CA ILE A 264 -8.73 0.07 6.81
C ILE A 264 -8.62 -0.64 5.47
N ILE A 265 -8.13 -1.89 5.46
CA ILE A 265 -8.04 -2.72 4.25
C ILE A 265 -9.40 -2.80 3.54
N HIS A 266 -10.45 -3.10 4.32
CA HIS A 266 -11.81 -3.20 3.80
C HIS A 266 -12.24 -1.91 3.09
N HIS A 267 -12.06 -0.76 3.77
CA HIS A 267 -12.49 0.54 3.23
C HIS A 267 -11.67 0.97 2.01
N ASP A 268 -10.36 0.75 2.02
CA ASP A 268 -9.51 1.06 0.86
C ASP A 268 -9.93 0.25 -0.38
N ILE A 269 -10.25 -1.04 -0.20
CA ILE A 269 -10.65 -1.90 -1.31
C ILE A 269 -12.09 -1.60 -1.76
N VAL A 270 -13.02 -1.47 -0.82
CA VAL A 270 -14.45 -1.37 -1.14
C VAL A 270 -14.82 0.04 -1.60
N TYR A 271 -14.36 1.07 -0.91
CA TYR A 271 -14.79 2.46 -1.15
C TYR A 271 -13.79 3.24 -2.00
N ALA A 272 -12.48 3.16 -1.76
CA ALA A 272 -11.50 3.79 -2.65
C ALA A 272 -11.23 3.00 -3.94
N GLY A 273 -11.63 1.72 -3.98
CA GLY A 273 -11.40 0.86 -5.13
C GLY A 273 -9.94 0.49 -5.33
N ALA A 274 -9.18 0.40 -4.24
CA ALA A 274 -7.77 0.01 -4.27
C ALA A 274 -7.60 -1.38 -4.89
N ARG A 275 -6.71 -1.48 -5.89
CA ARG A 275 -6.38 -2.73 -6.59
C ARG A 275 -5.11 -3.40 -6.07
N SER A 276 -4.36 -2.71 -5.21
CA SER A 276 -3.25 -3.20 -4.41
C SER A 276 -3.33 -2.54 -3.04
N TRP A 277 -2.90 -3.26 -2.03
CA TRP A 277 -2.84 -2.76 -0.67
C TRP A 277 -1.54 -3.20 -0.02
N GLN A 278 -0.78 -2.26 0.56
CA GLN A 278 0.54 -2.49 1.12
C GLN A 278 0.61 -1.92 2.54
N TRP A 279 1.34 -2.61 3.39
CA TRP A 279 1.51 -2.26 4.79
C TRP A 279 2.96 -1.84 5.09
N TRP A 280 3.14 -0.80 5.84
CA TRP A 280 4.39 -0.35 6.44
C TRP A 280 4.41 -0.82 7.89
N ARG A 281 5.17 -1.82 8.31
CA ARG A 281 6.16 -2.63 7.58
C ARG A 281 6.14 -4.10 8.01
N SER A 282 6.79 -4.98 7.27
CA SER A 282 6.77 -6.42 7.55
C SER A 282 7.45 -6.78 8.85
N ILE A 283 8.63 -6.21 9.13
CA ILE A 283 9.41 -6.45 10.35
C ILE A 283 9.40 -5.20 11.20
N GLY A 284 8.84 -5.29 12.39
CA GLY A 284 8.76 -4.18 13.35
C GLY A 284 9.82 -4.29 14.43
N GLY A 285 10.33 -3.14 14.90
CA GLY A 285 11.02 -3.00 16.17
C GLY A 285 10.02 -2.76 17.29
N ASP A 286 10.11 -1.61 18.01
CA ASP A 286 9.20 -1.24 19.09
C ASP A 286 7.91 -0.54 18.58
N TYR A 287 7.25 -1.13 17.56
CA TYR A 287 6.05 -0.57 16.95
C TYR A 287 4.98 -1.65 16.77
N LYS A 288 3.72 -1.25 16.94
CA LYS A 288 2.54 -2.08 16.61
C LYS A 288 2.46 -2.44 15.12
N ASP A 289 3.26 -1.78 14.30
CA ASP A 289 3.23 -1.87 12.85
C ASP A 289 3.89 -3.13 12.28
N GLY A 290 4.77 -3.78 13.02
CA GLY A 290 5.41 -5.01 12.54
C GLY A 290 4.40 -6.14 12.33
N LEU A 291 4.35 -6.72 11.12
CA LEU A 291 3.63 -7.97 10.91
C LEU A 291 4.26 -9.09 11.71
N ILE A 292 5.59 -9.11 11.75
CA ILE A 292 6.41 -9.95 12.61
C ILE A 292 7.31 -9.07 13.47
N ARG A 293 7.61 -9.57 14.66
CA ARG A 293 8.59 -8.98 15.54
C ARG A 293 9.83 -9.83 15.60
N GLU A 294 10.95 -9.18 15.48
CA GLU A 294 12.26 -9.77 15.67
C GLU A 294 12.81 -9.41 17.06
N TYR A 295 13.41 -10.39 17.71
CA TYR A 295 14.16 -10.25 18.95
C TYR A 295 15.57 -10.78 18.72
N SER A 296 16.51 -9.88 18.45
CA SER A 296 17.91 -10.25 18.26
C SER A 296 18.70 -10.13 19.54
N ASP A 297 19.70 -11.01 19.70
CA ASP A 297 20.74 -10.80 20.68
C ASP A 297 21.63 -9.60 20.29
N PRO A 298 22.49 -9.08 21.19
CA PRO A 298 23.34 -7.94 20.88
C PRO A 298 24.34 -8.17 19.73
N THR A 299 24.54 -9.39 19.29
CA THR A 299 25.42 -9.73 18.15
C THR A 299 24.70 -9.71 16.84
N PHE A 300 23.35 -9.68 16.83
CA PHE A 300 22.48 -9.84 15.67
C PHE A 300 22.69 -11.13 14.87
N LEU A 301 23.30 -12.15 15.49
CA LEU A 301 23.54 -13.46 14.88
C LEU A 301 22.48 -14.48 15.26
N ASN A 302 21.83 -14.30 16.41
CA ASN A 302 20.80 -15.17 16.93
C ASN A 302 19.60 -14.33 17.35
N GLY A 303 18.39 -14.91 17.28
CA GLY A 303 17.18 -14.24 17.67
C GLY A 303 15.96 -15.13 17.55
N GLU A 304 14.84 -14.59 17.99
CA GLU A 304 13.52 -15.18 17.86
C GLU A 304 12.64 -14.28 16.99
N VAL A 305 11.69 -14.89 16.31
CA VAL A 305 10.66 -14.18 15.52
C VAL A 305 9.30 -14.53 16.07
N LYS A 306 8.49 -13.52 16.35
CA LYS A 306 7.07 -13.68 16.71
C LYS A 306 6.18 -13.06 15.66
N ASP A 307 5.14 -13.78 15.28
CA ASP A 307 4.07 -13.26 14.45
C ASP A 307 3.09 -12.41 15.28
N SER A 308 2.26 -11.65 14.60
CA SER A 308 1.21 -10.83 15.22
C SER A 308 -0.16 -11.19 14.65
N LYS A 309 -1.24 -10.87 15.39
CA LYS A 309 -2.60 -10.98 14.84
C LYS A 309 -2.79 -10.07 13.62
N LEU A 310 -2.04 -8.96 13.53
CA LEU A 310 -2.00 -8.08 12.37
C LEU A 310 -1.53 -8.82 11.10
N MET A 311 -0.47 -9.64 11.19
CA MET A 311 -0.02 -10.46 10.06
C MET A 311 -1.13 -11.41 9.58
N TRP A 312 -1.84 -12.01 10.52
CA TRP A 312 -2.91 -12.96 10.19
C TRP A 312 -4.18 -12.26 9.71
N ALA A 313 -4.46 -11.02 10.16
CA ALA A 313 -5.52 -10.19 9.60
C ALA A 313 -5.24 -9.88 8.12
N LEU A 314 -4.03 -9.43 7.78
CA LEU A 314 -3.60 -9.28 6.39
C LEU A 314 -3.68 -10.61 5.63
N GLY A 315 -3.30 -11.71 6.28
CA GLY A 315 -3.36 -13.06 5.74
C GLY A 315 -4.78 -13.51 5.35
N ASN A 316 -5.83 -13.04 6.06
CA ASN A 316 -7.22 -13.32 5.68
C ASN A 316 -7.58 -12.80 4.29
N TYR A 317 -6.88 -11.78 3.82
CA TYR A 317 -6.99 -11.28 2.46
C TYR A 317 -5.93 -11.91 1.55
N SER A 318 -4.63 -11.68 1.84
CA SER A 318 -3.53 -11.94 0.92
C SER A 318 -3.33 -13.42 0.58
N ARG A 319 -3.67 -14.33 1.48
CA ARG A 319 -3.57 -15.77 1.23
C ARG A 319 -4.60 -16.26 0.21
N PHE A 320 -5.78 -15.69 0.21
CA PHE A 320 -6.93 -16.22 -0.53
C PHE A 320 -7.31 -15.37 -1.74
N ILE A 321 -7.13 -14.05 -1.70
CA ILE A 321 -7.39 -13.15 -2.82
C ILE A 321 -6.10 -13.03 -3.61
N ARG A 322 -6.10 -13.62 -4.80
CA ARG A 322 -4.88 -13.74 -5.59
C ARG A 322 -4.83 -12.71 -6.73
N PRO A 323 -3.62 -12.42 -7.27
CA PRO A 323 -3.47 -11.51 -8.41
C PRO A 323 -4.45 -11.79 -9.53
N GLY A 324 -5.13 -10.73 -9.99
CA GLY A 324 -6.19 -10.84 -11.01
C GLY A 324 -7.59 -11.12 -10.45
N ALA A 325 -7.74 -11.25 -9.12
CA ALA A 325 -9.06 -11.38 -8.52
C ALA A 325 -9.94 -10.15 -8.80
N VAL A 326 -11.24 -10.40 -8.99
CA VAL A 326 -12.25 -9.36 -9.21
C VAL A 326 -13.17 -9.27 -8.00
N ARG A 327 -13.31 -8.08 -7.41
CA ARG A 327 -14.29 -7.84 -6.35
C ARG A 327 -15.71 -7.97 -6.87
N LYS A 328 -16.56 -8.63 -6.12
CA LYS A 328 -18.00 -8.80 -6.42
C LYS A 328 -18.83 -7.88 -5.54
N ALA A 329 -19.89 -7.34 -6.09
CA ALA A 329 -20.85 -6.58 -5.31
C ALA A 329 -21.62 -7.50 -4.35
N ILE A 330 -21.88 -7.01 -3.14
CA ILE A 330 -22.70 -7.63 -2.13
C ILE A 330 -23.96 -6.77 -1.94
N ILE A 331 -25.10 -7.41 -1.74
CA ILE A 331 -26.32 -6.76 -1.29
C ILE A 331 -26.64 -7.32 0.09
N ALA A 332 -26.42 -6.53 1.12
CA ALA A 332 -26.79 -6.90 2.48
C ALA A 332 -28.22 -6.48 2.80
N LYS A 333 -28.91 -7.29 3.59
CA LYS A 333 -30.25 -7.03 4.09
C LYS A 333 -30.32 -7.32 5.59
N ASP A 334 -31.10 -6.52 6.30
CA ASP A 334 -31.44 -6.82 7.69
C ASP A 334 -32.42 -8.02 7.82
N ASN A 335 -32.74 -8.37 9.06
CA ASN A 335 -33.65 -9.49 9.36
C ASN A 335 -35.08 -9.25 8.85
N GLN A 336 -35.46 -8.04 8.47
CA GLN A 336 -36.76 -7.68 7.88
C GLN A 336 -36.71 -7.65 6.36
N GLY A 337 -35.55 -7.93 5.75
CA GLY A 337 -35.34 -7.94 4.30
C GLY A 337 -35.08 -6.56 3.70
N LYS A 338 -34.96 -5.52 4.54
CA LYS A 338 -34.60 -4.16 4.08
C LYS A 338 -33.12 -4.11 3.69
N ILE A 339 -32.82 -3.51 2.55
CA ILE A 339 -31.43 -3.31 2.09
C ILE A 339 -30.73 -2.37 3.08
N ILE A 340 -29.58 -2.84 3.59
CA ILE A 340 -28.69 -2.01 4.41
C ILE A 340 -28.03 -1.01 3.46
N PRO A 341 -28.12 0.29 3.73
CA PRO A 341 -27.36 1.30 2.98
C PRO A 341 -25.88 0.93 2.93
N GLU A 342 -25.25 1.17 1.78
CA GLU A 342 -23.85 0.82 1.53
C GLU A 342 -23.54 -0.68 1.51
N GLY A 343 -24.56 -1.52 1.68
CA GLY A 343 -24.69 -2.94 1.33
C GLY A 343 -23.72 -3.92 1.94
N ASP A 344 -22.48 -3.58 2.10
CA ASP A 344 -21.39 -4.50 2.39
C ASP A 344 -20.58 -4.16 3.66
N THR A 345 -20.99 -3.14 4.42
CA THR A 345 -20.24 -2.74 5.62
C THR A 345 -21.10 -2.15 6.75
N ASP A 346 -20.68 -2.46 7.97
CA ASP A 346 -20.99 -1.75 9.19
C ASP A 346 -19.67 -1.52 9.92
N VAL A 347 -19.16 -0.29 9.89
CA VAL A 347 -17.83 0.09 10.39
C VAL A 347 -17.59 -0.22 11.88
N THR A 348 -18.66 -0.38 12.64
CA THR A 348 -18.62 -0.74 14.07
C THR A 348 -19.07 -2.16 14.34
N GLY A 349 -19.51 -2.89 13.33
CA GLY A 349 -20.06 -4.22 13.42
C GLY A 349 -19.49 -5.17 12.37
N LEU A 350 -20.35 -5.66 11.48
CA LEU A 350 -19.96 -6.61 10.44
C LEU A 350 -19.63 -5.92 9.13
N MET A 351 -18.40 -6.11 8.65
CA MET A 351 -17.95 -5.69 7.33
C MET A 351 -17.71 -6.91 6.45
N CYS A 352 -18.19 -6.85 5.20
CA CYS A 352 -18.12 -7.98 4.27
C CYS A 352 -17.58 -7.55 2.91
N SER A 353 -16.76 -8.40 2.29
CA SER A 353 -16.31 -8.21 0.92
C SER A 353 -16.15 -9.55 0.20
N ALA A 354 -16.49 -9.59 -1.09
CA ALA A 354 -16.47 -10.82 -1.89
C ALA A 354 -15.61 -10.66 -3.13
N TYR A 355 -14.93 -11.73 -3.51
CA TYR A 355 -13.97 -11.75 -4.62
C TYR A 355 -14.09 -13.03 -5.42
N GLN A 356 -13.69 -12.98 -6.68
CA GLN A 356 -13.51 -14.16 -7.52
C GLN A 356 -12.12 -14.15 -8.10
N ASN A 357 -11.36 -15.20 -7.81
CA ASN A 357 -10.03 -15.43 -8.36
C ASN A 357 -10.08 -15.89 -9.81
N THR A 358 -8.96 -15.78 -10.50
CA THR A 358 -8.81 -16.21 -11.91
C THR A 358 -8.97 -17.74 -12.09
N ASP A 359 -8.72 -18.52 -11.04
CA ASP A 359 -8.97 -19.98 -11.03
C ASP A 359 -10.45 -20.33 -10.78
N GLY A 360 -11.33 -19.34 -10.71
CA GLY A 360 -12.76 -19.50 -10.48
C GLY A 360 -13.17 -19.60 -9.00
N LYS A 361 -12.22 -19.73 -8.08
CA LYS A 361 -12.52 -19.76 -6.66
C LYS A 361 -13.10 -18.42 -6.20
N GLU A 362 -14.13 -18.52 -5.38
CA GLU A 362 -14.72 -17.36 -4.73
C GLU A 362 -14.21 -17.26 -3.29
N VAL A 363 -14.00 -16.03 -2.85
CA VAL A 363 -13.51 -15.68 -1.51
C VAL A 363 -14.46 -14.66 -0.90
N PHE A 364 -14.83 -14.89 0.36
CA PHE A 364 -15.67 -13.97 1.12
C PHE A 364 -14.98 -13.65 2.43
N VAL A 365 -14.58 -12.40 2.65
CA VAL A 365 -13.90 -11.93 3.86
C VAL A 365 -14.92 -11.17 4.71
N MET A 366 -15.01 -11.53 5.98
CA MET A 366 -15.89 -10.89 6.94
C MET A 366 -15.15 -10.55 8.21
N ILE A 367 -15.33 -9.30 8.65
CA ILE A 367 -14.71 -8.73 9.84
C ILE A 367 -15.83 -8.46 10.83
N ASN A 368 -15.84 -9.14 11.96
CA ASN A 368 -16.70 -8.78 13.08
C ASN A 368 -15.94 -7.87 14.04
N TYR A 369 -16.20 -6.58 13.92
CA TYR A 369 -15.59 -5.54 14.76
C TYR A 369 -16.31 -5.39 16.12
N ALA A 370 -17.55 -5.89 16.26
CA ALA A 370 -18.36 -5.79 17.45
C ALA A 370 -17.88 -6.69 18.59
N ALA A 371 -18.33 -6.38 19.80
CA ALA A 371 -18.04 -7.17 21.01
C ALA A 371 -18.96 -8.37 21.19
N GLU A 372 -19.94 -8.56 20.31
CA GLU A 372 -20.86 -9.71 20.30
C GLU A 372 -20.73 -10.50 19.01
N ASP A 373 -21.10 -11.77 19.06
CA ASP A 373 -21.17 -12.64 17.91
C ASP A 373 -22.19 -12.12 16.89
N LYS A 374 -21.86 -12.19 15.60
CA LYS A 374 -22.77 -11.86 14.50
C LYS A 374 -23.16 -13.11 13.75
N GLU A 375 -24.42 -13.18 13.38
CA GLU A 375 -24.95 -14.26 12.56
C GLU A 375 -25.33 -13.72 11.18
N PHE A 376 -25.07 -14.48 10.15
CA PHE A 376 -25.53 -14.14 8.81
C PHE A 376 -25.80 -15.40 8.00
N THR A 377 -26.60 -15.23 6.95
CA THR A 377 -26.80 -16.24 5.91
C THR A 377 -26.57 -15.59 4.57
N PHE A 378 -25.80 -16.22 3.70
CA PHE A 378 -25.52 -15.66 2.40
C PHE A 378 -26.05 -16.54 1.26
N TYR A 379 -26.46 -15.89 0.18
CA TYR A 379 -27.03 -16.53 -0.98
C TYR A 379 -26.28 -16.09 -2.24
N GLN A 380 -26.13 -17.02 -3.17
CA GLN A 380 -25.68 -16.66 -4.50
C GLN A 380 -26.87 -16.30 -5.39
N ARG A 381 -26.77 -15.23 -6.16
CA ARG A 381 -27.83 -14.72 -7.02
C ARG A 381 -28.37 -15.75 -8.02
N ASN A 382 -27.51 -16.67 -8.47
CA ASN A 382 -27.85 -17.73 -9.42
C ASN A 382 -28.40 -19.01 -8.77
N GLY A 383 -28.59 -19.04 -7.45
CA GLY A 383 -29.10 -20.17 -6.70
C GLY A 383 -28.16 -21.39 -6.61
N ILE A 384 -26.94 -21.30 -7.11
CA ILE A 384 -25.97 -22.40 -7.06
C ILE A 384 -25.53 -22.63 -5.61
N ILE A 385 -25.59 -23.89 -5.18
CA ILE A 385 -25.10 -24.32 -3.87
C ILE A 385 -23.64 -24.69 -4.00
N LYS A 386 -22.79 -24.08 -3.17
CA LYS A 386 -21.35 -24.35 -3.09
C LYS A 386 -20.95 -24.67 -1.65
N ASN A 387 -19.91 -25.50 -1.50
CA ASN A 387 -19.24 -25.72 -0.23
C ASN A 387 -18.15 -24.67 -0.06
N TRP A 388 -18.07 -24.11 1.16
CA TRP A 388 -17.11 -23.07 1.53
C TRP A 388 -16.31 -23.54 2.73
N LYS A 389 -15.00 -23.57 2.61
CA LYS A 389 -14.10 -23.79 3.74
C LYS A 389 -13.95 -22.50 4.53
N ILE A 390 -14.03 -22.60 5.86
CA ILE A 390 -13.96 -21.46 6.78
C ILE A 390 -12.59 -21.41 7.41
N TYR A 391 -11.95 -20.22 7.35
CA TYR A 391 -10.71 -19.90 8.05
C TYR A 391 -10.99 -18.78 9.04
N ARG A 392 -10.43 -18.87 10.26
CA ARG A 392 -10.68 -17.90 11.32
C ARG A 392 -9.39 -17.35 11.91
N THR A 393 -9.41 -16.06 12.23
CA THR A 393 -8.41 -15.36 13.06
C THR A 393 -9.14 -14.67 14.19
N SER A 394 -8.72 -14.92 15.43
CA SER A 394 -9.27 -14.31 16.65
C SER A 394 -8.21 -14.22 17.75
N ASP A 395 -8.57 -13.70 18.93
CA ASP A 395 -7.66 -13.66 20.09
C ASP A 395 -7.40 -15.03 20.72
N LYS A 396 -8.15 -16.07 20.35
CA LYS A 396 -7.89 -17.41 20.85
C LYS A 396 -6.54 -17.94 20.34
N ASP A 397 -5.86 -18.68 21.23
CA ASP A 397 -4.60 -19.32 20.88
C ASP A 397 -4.76 -20.27 19.70
N GLY A 398 -3.82 -20.20 18.75
CA GLY A 398 -3.82 -21.02 17.55
C GLY A 398 -4.85 -20.61 16.48
N GLU A 399 -5.75 -19.66 16.75
CA GLU A 399 -6.67 -19.16 15.75
C GLU A 399 -6.01 -18.09 14.85
N ASN A 400 -5.09 -18.55 14.01
CA ASN A 400 -4.31 -17.79 13.04
C ASN A 400 -4.56 -18.36 11.64
N LEU A 401 -5.60 -17.90 10.95
CA LEU A 401 -6.14 -18.54 9.73
C LEU A 401 -6.46 -20.03 9.95
N LEU A 402 -6.95 -20.38 11.15
CA LEU A 402 -7.28 -21.74 11.48
C LEU A 402 -8.47 -22.23 10.64
N PRO A 403 -8.36 -23.37 9.93
CA PRO A 403 -9.51 -23.97 9.29
C PRO A 403 -10.46 -24.52 10.36
N VAL A 404 -11.67 -23.97 10.44
CA VAL A 404 -12.65 -24.30 11.50
C VAL A 404 -13.86 -25.08 11.01
N GLY A 405 -13.84 -25.51 9.75
CA GLY A 405 -14.92 -26.31 9.16
C GLY A 405 -15.29 -25.88 7.76
N SER A 406 -16.44 -26.33 7.32
CA SER A 406 -17.02 -25.97 6.01
C SER A 406 -18.52 -25.76 6.15
N ILE A 407 -19.09 -24.97 5.26
CA ILE A 407 -20.50 -24.61 5.22
C ILE A 407 -21.00 -24.55 3.78
N LYS A 408 -22.28 -24.80 3.56
CA LYS A 408 -22.93 -24.46 2.29
C LYS A 408 -23.50 -23.05 2.35
N ASN A 409 -23.47 -22.32 1.21
CA ASN A 409 -24.25 -21.09 1.14
C ASN A 409 -25.74 -21.43 1.43
N HIS A 410 -26.48 -20.47 1.99
CA HIS A 410 -27.80 -20.55 2.64
C HIS A 410 -27.84 -21.24 4.01
N GLU A 411 -26.76 -21.79 4.49
CA GLU A 411 -26.68 -22.17 5.92
C GLU A 411 -26.22 -20.97 6.75
N LYS A 412 -26.58 -20.98 8.04
CA LYS A 412 -26.24 -19.93 8.99
C LYS A 412 -24.76 -20.01 9.38
N VAL A 413 -24.07 -18.88 9.35
CA VAL A 413 -22.69 -18.73 9.83
C VAL A 413 -22.69 -17.83 11.06
N VAL A 414 -21.95 -18.23 12.08
CA VAL A 414 -21.65 -17.40 13.25
C VAL A 414 -20.22 -16.89 13.14
N ILE A 415 -20.06 -15.57 13.19
CA ILE A 415 -18.77 -14.91 13.27
C ILE A 415 -18.57 -14.48 14.71
N PRO A 416 -17.63 -15.08 15.44
CA PRO A 416 -17.38 -14.70 16.82
C PRO A 416 -17.04 -13.21 16.96
N ALA A 417 -17.37 -12.66 18.11
CA ALA A 417 -16.97 -11.31 18.49
C ALA A 417 -15.49 -11.07 18.22
N ARG A 418 -15.13 -9.88 17.77
CA ARG A 418 -13.73 -9.46 17.58
C ARG A 418 -12.90 -10.45 16.77
N SER A 419 -13.41 -10.92 15.62
CA SER A 419 -12.74 -11.91 14.78
C SER A 419 -12.85 -11.59 13.30
N ILE A 420 -12.00 -12.26 12.50
CA ILE A 420 -12.05 -12.23 11.04
C ILE A 420 -12.26 -13.66 10.56
N ILE A 421 -13.20 -13.87 9.66
CA ILE A 421 -13.35 -15.14 8.94
C ILE A 421 -13.20 -14.93 7.44
N THR A 422 -12.60 -15.93 6.80
CA THR A 422 -12.52 -15.99 5.34
C THR A 422 -13.15 -17.30 4.89
N LEU A 423 -14.12 -17.19 3.99
CA LEU A 423 -14.75 -18.32 3.31
C LEU A 423 -14.14 -18.47 1.93
N VAL A 424 -13.80 -19.69 1.54
CA VAL A 424 -13.24 -19.99 0.23
C VAL A 424 -13.96 -21.20 -0.37
N THR A 425 -14.45 -21.09 -1.60
CA THR A 425 -15.05 -22.23 -2.29
C THR A 425 -14.04 -23.35 -2.48
N GLN A 426 -14.52 -24.59 -2.25
CA GLN A 426 -13.74 -25.81 -2.45
C GLN A 426 -13.65 -26.18 -3.93
#